data_4daecb9b8af4f0ae7ec472aee97df0b7
#
_entry.id   4daecb9b8af4f0ae7ec472aee97df0b7
#
_cell.length_a   1.000
_cell.length_b   1.000
_cell.length_c   1.000
_cell.angle_alpha   90.00
_cell.angle_beta   90.00
_cell.angle_gamma   90.00
#
_symmetry.space_group_name_H-M   'P 1'
#
loop_
_entity.id
_entity.type
_entity.pdbx_description
1 polymer ?
#
loop_
_entity_poly.entity_id
_entity_poly.type
_entity_poly.pdbx_seq_one_letter_code
_entity_poly.pdbx_strand_id
1 'polypeptide(L)'
;MKYCLLGGAGVFALHTAKLLLEKKDTELVLSLGRNQVKNSVFTIGVGKNDPRYIYKACHIVYEQDFLFEFFQKFKPDYIINFAALAYATSWEKSFRYYDTNVTAVSKIVEHLLDKKYLKKFIQVGTSELYGPVDRPANENYPLNPTSPYAISKLAADMHLDSMHKVKNFPMNIIRPSNGYGSGQLLYRIIPKAALMILKGEKFPLEGGGKVKKSFMHCRDIAEAIFAVLKDGKMGETYNAGVDEPVSMRRLVEIICNQLQKNFDKSVDITQGRVGEDKQYWLDSTKLYNDTGWKAKITLEEGIAETVDWVKKNLNNFENENLSFNLRA
;
A
#
# COMPACT_ATOMS: atom_id res chain seq x y z
N MET A 1 14.15 -11.69 15.14
CA MET A 1 13.93 -11.72 13.67
C MET A 1 14.29 -10.36 13.07
N LYS A 2 14.89 -10.36 11.87
CA LYS A 2 15.26 -9.15 11.14
C LYS A 2 14.38 -8.99 9.92
N TYR A 3 13.73 -7.85 9.80
CA TYR A 3 12.83 -7.52 8.70
C TYR A 3 13.44 -6.41 7.83
N CYS A 4 13.28 -6.51 6.50
CA CYS A 4 13.65 -5.44 5.57
C CYS A 4 12.43 -5.03 4.74
N LEU A 5 12.08 -3.73 4.79
CA LEU A 5 10.94 -3.13 4.11
C LEU A 5 11.43 -2.30 2.93
N LEU A 6 11.27 -2.79 1.71
CA LEU A 6 11.54 -2.01 0.50
C LEU A 6 10.37 -1.09 0.21
N GLY A 7 10.62 0.18 -0.09
CA GLY A 7 9.56 1.20 -0.11
C GLY A 7 9.14 1.66 1.28
N GLY A 8 10.03 1.52 2.26
CA GLY A 8 9.80 1.69 3.69
C GLY A 8 9.28 3.08 4.15
N ALA A 9 9.30 4.10 3.26
CA ALA A 9 8.69 5.39 3.53
C ALA A 9 7.20 5.46 3.13
N GLY A 10 6.64 4.41 2.54
CA GLY A 10 5.23 4.33 2.16
C GLY A 10 4.32 4.08 3.37
N VAL A 11 3.06 4.51 3.31
CA VAL A 11 2.13 4.38 4.43
C VAL A 11 1.94 2.92 4.89
N PHE A 12 1.81 1.96 3.98
CA PHE A 12 1.69 0.54 4.34
C PHE A 12 2.94 0.03 5.05
N ALA A 13 4.12 0.38 4.54
CA ALA A 13 5.38 0.00 5.15
C ALA A 13 5.56 0.59 6.56
N LEU A 14 5.13 1.84 6.77
CA LEU A 14 5.20 2.50 8.07
C LEU A 14 4.28 1.83 9.10
N HIS A 15 3.03 1.51 8.74
CA HIS A 15 2.15 0.75 9.63
C HIS A 15 2.66 -0.65 9.90
N THR A 16 3.24 -1.32 8.89
CA THR A 16 3.88 -2.63 9.07
C THR A 16 5.11 -2.53 9.97
N ALA A 17 5.97 -1.54 9.78
CA ALA A 17 7.12 -1.32 10.65
C ALA A 17 6.71 -1.11 12.11
N LYS A 18 5.66 -0.29 12.34
CA LYS A 18 5.11 -0.06 13.68
C LYS A 18 4.65 -1.37 14.32
N LEU A 19 3.86 -2.16 13.60
CA LEU A 19 3.40 -3.46 14.06
C LEU A 19 4.56 -4.41 14.39
N LEU A 20 5.57 -4.49 13.51
CA LEU A 20 6.73 -5.37 13.70
C LEU A 20 7.53 -4.97 14.95
N LEU A 21 7.69 -3.67 15.22
CA LEU A 21 8.38 -3.17 16.41
C LEU A 21 7.65 -3.48 17.73
N GLU A 22 6.33 -3.74 17.66
CA GLU A 22 5.53 -4.18 18.82
C GLU A 22 5.71 -5.68 19.13
N LYS A 23 6.25 -6.47 18.19
CA LYS A 23 6.49 -7.91 18.40
C LYS A 23 7.76 -8.13 19.21
N LYS A 24 7.68 -8.99 20.24
CA LYS A 24 8.79 -9.24 21.18
C LYS A 24 10.02 -9.88 20.54
N ASP A 25 9.83 -10.66 19.48
CA ASP A 25 10.87 -11.37 18.76
C ASP A 25 11.51 -10.54 17.62
N THR A 26 11.12 -9.28 17.47
CA THR A 26 11.73 -8.36 16.51
C THR A 26 13.06 -7.85 17.03
N GLU A 27 14.13 -8.23 16.35
CA GLU A 27 15.50 -7.77 16.59
C GLU A 27 15.75 -6.46 15.84
N LEU A 28 15.32 -6.38 14.56
CA LEU A 28 15.62 -5.25 13.69
C LEU A 28 14.55 -5.06 12.60
N VAL A 29 14.18 -3.82 12.37
CA VAL A 29 13.35 -3.39 11.23
C VAL A 29 14.15 -2.42 10.39
N LEU A 30 14.57 -2.89 9.22
CA LEU A 30 15.30 -2.13 8.21
C LEU A 30 14.29 -1.54 7.22
N SER A 31 14.31 -0.25 7.01
CA SER A 31 13.39 0.46 6.12
C SER A 31 14.16 1.18 5.04
N LEU A 32 13.97 0.79 3.78
CA LEU A 32 14.62 1.40 2.63
C LEU A 32 13.62 2.14 1.77
N GLY A 33 13.84 3.41 1.55
CA GLY A 33 12.94 4.25 0.77
C GLY A 33 13.66 5.24 -0.11
N ARG A 34 13.08 5.59 -1.24
CA ARG A 34 13.69 6.46 -2.27
C ARG A 34 14.14 7.83 -1.76
N ASN A 35 13.41 8.41 -0.83
CA ASN A 35 13.67 9.78 -0.34
C ASN A 35 14.41 9.73 1.00
N GLN A 36 15.13 10.79 1.31
CA GLN A 36 15.56 11.07 2.68
C GLN A 36 14.35 11.23 3.61
N VAL A 37 14.56 11.19 4.91
CA VAL A 37 13.49 11.17 5.94
C VAL A 37 12.38 12.16 5.60
N LYS A 38 11.16 11.67 5.49
CA LYS A 38 9.96 12.51 5.35
C LYS A 38 9.76 13.37 6.59
N ASN A 39 9.01 14.48 6.43
CA ASN A 39 8.43 15.22 7.53
C ASN A 39 7.84 14.21 8.56
N SER A 40 8.16 14.42 9.83
CA SER A 40 7.80 13.54 10.95
C SER A 40 6.30 13.21 11.03
N VAL A 41 5.45 14.11 10.52
CA VAL A 41 3.99 13.91 10.45
C VAL A 41 3.62 12.67 9.63
N PHE A 42 4.27 12.48 8.46
CA PHE A 42 3.99 11.34 7.60
C PHE A 42 4.62 10.03 8.09
N THR A 43 5.58 10.09 9.00
CA THR A 43 6.19 8.88 9.57
C THR A 43 5.38 8.23 10.68
N ILE A 44 4.29 8.86 11.12
CA ILE A 44 3.40 8.41 12.21
C ILE A 44 4.14 7.99 13.48
N GLY A 45 5.30 8.59 13.73
CA GLY A 45 6.16 8.31 14.89
C GLY A 45 6.91 6.98 14.85
N VAL A 46 6.93 6.29 13.71
CA VAL A 46 7.65 5.00 13.57
C VAL A 46 9.14 5.19 13.82
N GLY A 47 9.69 4.33 14.67
CA GLY A 47 11.12 4.28 14.98
C GLY A 47 11.64 5.49 15.77
N LYS A 48 10.79 6.40 16.23
CA LYS A 48 11.21 7.50 17.09
C LYS A 48 11.78 6.93 18.40
N ASN A 49 13.09 7.11 18.59
CA ASN A 49 13.82 6.59 19.76
C ASN A 49 13.82 5.05 19.92
N ASP A 50 13.52 4.27 18.88
CA ASP A 50 13.66 2.82 18.91
C ASP A 50 14.94 2.40 18.16
N PRO A 51 15.99 1.91 18.83
CA PRO A 51 17.26 1.53 18.21
C PRO A 51 17.12 0.34 17.24
N ARG A 52 16.02 -0.39 17.30
CA ARG A 52 15.72 -1.50 16.40
C ARG A 52 15.23 -1.03 15.01
N TYR A 53 14.91 0.24 14.85
CA TYR A 53 14.45 0.78 13.57
C TYR A 53 15.55 1.55 12.86
N ILE A 54 15.92 1.11 11.67
CA ILE A 54 16.92 1.77 10.81
C ILE A 54 16.29 2.16 9.49
N TYR A 55 16.22 3.47 9.21
CA TYR A 55 15.84 3.97 7.90
C TYR A 55 17.07 4.41 7.09
N LYS A 56 17.12 4.02 5.81
CA LYS A 56 18.11 4.48 4.84
C LYS A 56 17.44 4.87 3.52
N ALA A 57 17.91 5.96 2.93
CA ALA A 57 17.56 6.29 1.56
C ALA A 57 18.21 5.28 0.62
N CYS A 58 17.40 4.71 -0.29
CA CYS A 58 17.86 3.80 -1.33
C CYS A 58 16.82 3.75 -2.45
N HIS A 59 17.27 4.02 -3.67
CA HIS A 59 16.45 3.87 -4.87
C HIS A 59 16.66 2.48 -5.47
N ILE A 60 15.66 1.60 -5.37
CA ILE A 60 15.79 0.18 -5.76
C ILE A 60 16.14 -0.06 -7.24
N VAL A 61 15.98 0.94 -8.11
CA VAL A 61 16.34 0.86 -9.54
C VAL A 61 17.79 1.28 -9.77
N TYR A 62 18.24 2.37 -9.14
CA TYR A 62 19.52 3.01 -9.46
C TYR A 62 20.63 2.72 -8.45
N GLU A 63 20.29 2.26 -7.23
CA GLU A 63 21.25 2.03 -6.15
C GLU A 63 21.29 0.55 -5.73
N GLN A 64 21.30 -0.36 -6.72
CA GLN A 64 21.23 -1.80 -6.46
C GLN A 64 22.48 -2.35 -5.77
N ASP A 65 23.65 -1.84 -6.08
CA ASP A 65 24.90 -2.26 -5.41
C ASP A 65 24.82 -1.96 -3.91
N PHE A 66 24.40 -0.74 -3.55
CA PHE A 66 24.15 -0.38 -2.16
C PHE A 66 23.09 -1.27 -1.50
N LEU A 67 22.00 -1.56 -2.21
CA LEU A 67 20.94 -2.44 -1.72
C LEU A 67 21.48 -3.85 -1.42
N PHE A 68 22.29 -4.41 -2.31
CA PHE A 68 22.84 -5.75 -2.18
C PHE A 68 23.89 -5.85 -1.09
N GLU A 69 24.76 -4.85 -0.95
CA GLU A 69 25.67 -4.70 0.18
C GLU A 69 24.90 -4.61 1.50
N PHE A 70 23.80 -3.86 1.52
CA PHE A 70 22.95 -3.73 2.68
C PHE A 70 22.34 -5.09 3.10
N PHE A 71 21.85 -5.89 2.14
CA PHE A 71 21.37 -7.25 2.41
C PHE A 71 22.50 -8.16 2.96
N GLN A 72 23.68 -8.08 2.41
CA GLN A 72 24.83 -8.85 2.89
C GLN A 72 25.22 -8.48 4.33
N LYS A 73 25.20 -7.19 4.65
CA LYS A 73 25.55 -6.68 5.98
C LYS A 73 24.56 -7.13 7.04
N PHE A 74 23.27 -6.97 6.78
CA PHE A 74 22.23 -7.17 7.79
C PHE A 74 21.60 -8.56 7.77
N LYS A 75 21.64 -9.25 6.65
CA LYS A 75 21.08 -10.61 6.43
C LYS A 75 19.64 -10.71 6.96
N PRO A 76 18.67 -9.96 6.39
CA PRO A 76 17.30 -9.97 6.87
C PRO A 76 16.65 -11.34 6.69
N ASP A 77 15.97 -11.82 7.74
CA ASP A 77 15.17 -13.06 7.68
C ASP A 77 13.98 -12.93 6.72
N TYR A 78 13.39 -11.73 6.69
CA TYR A 78 12.18 -11.43 5.93
C TYR A 78 12.36 -10.14 5.14
N ILE A 79 11.97 -10.17 3.87
CA ILE A 79 11.95 -8.98 3.02
C ILE A 79 10.51 -8.75 2.56
N ILE A 80 9.98 -7.53 2.78
CA ILE A 80 8.64 -7.15 2.36
C ILE A 80 8.77 -6.02 1.36
N ASN A 81 8.35 -6.28 0.12
CA ASN A 81 8.47 -5.32 -0.97
C ASN A 81 7.19 -4.49 -1.14
N PHE A 82 7.19 -3.28 -0.60
CA PHE A 82 6.20 -2.23 -0.85
C PHE A 82 6.63 -1.29 -1.97
N ALA A 83 7.90 -1.38 -2.42
CA ALA A 83 8.41 -0.46 -3.42
C ALA A 83 7.68 -0.65 -4.74
N ALA A 84 7.03 0.40 -5.17
CA ALA A 84 6.33 0.45 -6.45
C ALA A 84 6.22 1.89 -6.94
N LEU A 85 6.22 2.07 -8.25
CA LEU A 85 5.63 3.25 -8.85
C LEU A 85 4.12 2.96 -8.94
N ALA A 86 3.31 3.65 -8.14
CA ALA A 86 1.91 3.30 -7.88
C ALA A 86 0.97 4.47 -8.21
N TYR A 87 0.79 4.75 -9.50
CA TYR A 87 -0.16 5.76 -9.96
C TYR A 87 -0.87 5.30 -11.23
N ALA A 88 -2.01 4.67 -11.06
CA ALA A 88 -2.73 3.96 -12.12
C ALA A 88 -3.23 4.85 -13.28
N THR A 89 -3.41 6.15 -13.05
CA THR A 89 -3.97 7.06 -14.06
C THR A 89 -2.93 7.80 -14.90
N SER A 90 -1.64 7.51 -14.75
CA SER A 90 -0.60 8.09 -15.60
C SER A 90 -0.18 7.13 -16.71
N TRP A 91 -0.36 7.55 -17.95
CA TRP A 91 0.06 6.83 -19.16
C TRP A 91 1.40 7.33 -19.69
N GLU A 92 1.84 8.50 -19.23
CA GLU A 92 3.11 9.09 -19.62
C GLU A 92 4.28 8.38 -18.95
N LYS A 93 5.39 8.22 -19.69
CA LYS A 93 6.61 7.56 -19.22
C LYS A 93 6.34 6.18 -18.61
N SER A 94 5.47 5.41 -19.26
CA SER A 94 5.00 4.10 -18.75
C SER A 94 6.12 3.10 -18.51
N PHE A 95 7.26 3.20 -19.24
CA PHE A 95 8.44 2.36 -19.04
C PHE A 95 8.95 2.38 -17.58
N ARG A 96 8.76 3.49 -16.85
CA ARG A 96 9.19 3.60 -15.45
C ARG A 96 8.46 2.65 -14.50
N TYR A 97 7.22 2.25 -14.85
CA TYR A 97 6.52 1.20 -14.09
C TYR A 97 7.24 -0.13 -14.22
N TYR A 98 7.69 -0.46 -15.44
CA TYR A 98 8.42 -1.71 -15.69
C TYR A 98 9.79 -1.69 -15.04
N ASP A 99 10.54 -0.58 -15.11
CA ASP A 99 11.84 -0.44 -14.44
C ASP A 99 11.72 -0.68 -12.94
N THR A 100 10.73 -0.07 -12.29
CA THR A 100 10.57 -0.14 -10.82
C THR A 100 9.89 -1.43 -10.38
N ASN A 101 8.75 -1.77 -11.01
CA ASN A 101 7.88 -2.83 -10.51
C ASN A 101 8.27 -4.21 -11.03
N VAL A 102 9.04 -4.30 -12.13
CA VAL A 102 9.44 -5.57 -12.77
C VAL A 102 10.95 -5.75 -12.72
N THR A 103 11.71 -4.91 -13.44
CA THR A 103 13.15 -5.09 -13.61
C THR A 103 13.90 -5.04 -12.27
N ALA A 104 13.60 -4.05 -11.42
CA ALA A 104 14.25 -3.97 -10.12
C ALA A 104 13.89 -5.18 -9.23
N VAL A 105 12.63 -5.64 -9.26
CA VAL A 105 12.18 -6.82 -8.50
C VAL A 105 12.90 -8.08 -9.01
N SER A 106 12.99 -8.28 -10.34
CA SER A 106 13.71 -9.41 -10.93
C SER A 106 15.17 -9.48 -10.44
N LYS A 107 15.90 -8.37 -10.52
CA LYS A 107 17.30 -8.31 -10.05
C LYS A 107 17.44 -8.58 -8.55
N ILE A 108 16.50 -8.08 -7.74
CA ILE A 108 16.48 -8.37 -6.28
C ILE A 108 16.27 -9.86 -6.04
N VAL A 109 15.32 -10.48 -6.75
CA VAL A 109 15.04 -11.92 -6.62
C VAL A 109 16.25 -12.75 -7.04
N GLU A 110 16.89 -12.45 -8.17
CA GLU A 110 18.11 -13.12 -8.61
C GLU A 110 19.23 -13.03 -7.59
N HIS A 111 19.45 -11.85 -7.01
CA HIS A 111 20.46 -11.68 -5.94
C HIS A 111 20.15 -12.52 -4.69
N LEU A 112 18.88 -12.75 -4.41
CA LEU A 112 18.42 -13.44 -3.18
C LEU A 112 18.27 -14.96 -3.33
N LEU A 113 18.35 -15.52 -4.53
CA LEU A 113 18.09 -16.94 -4.81
C LEU A 113 18.86 -17.90 -3.91
N ASP A 114 20.14 -17.65 -3.70
CA ASP A 114 21.03 -18.55 -2.95
C ASP A 114 21.29 -18.08 -1.50
N LYS A 115 20.53 -17.11 -1.03
CA LYS A 115 20.76 -16.50 0.29
C LYS A 115 20.06 -17.31 1.39
N LYS A 116 20.80 -18.20 2.06
CA LYS A 116 20.30 -19.06 3.14
C LYS A 116 19.68 -18.31 4.34
N TYR A 117 19.98 -17.03 4.51
CA TYR A 117 19.39 -16.23 5.58
C TYR A 117 17.93 -15.84 5.30
N LEU A 118 17.52 -15.79 4.03
CA LEU A 118 16.17 -15.39 3.65
C LEU A 118 15.18 -16.52 3.93
N LYS A 119 14.24 -16.28 4.83
CA LYS A 119 13.15 -17.21 5.16
C LYS A 119 11.91 -16.99 4.27
N LYS A 120 11.60 -15.73 3.97
CA LYS A 120 10.44 -15.40 3.13
C LYS A 120 10.55 -14.01 2.52
N PHE A 121 10.16 -13.90 1.26
CA PHE A 121 9.97 -12.65 0.53
C PHE A 121 8.47 -12.41 0.35
N ILE A 122 7.96 -11.26 0.77
CA ILE A 122 6.56 -10.87 0.53
C ILE A 122 6.51 -9.78 -0.53
N GLN A 123 5.82 -10.06 -1.62
CA GLN A 123 5.47 -9.05 -2.62
C GLN A 123 4.12 -8.43 -2.28
N VAL A 124 4.08 -7.13 -2.08
CA VAL A 124 2.81 -6.40 -1.98
C VAL A 124 2.33 -6.09 -3.40
N GLY A 125 1.29 -6.79 -3.81
CA GLY A 125 0.60 -6.66 -5.10
C GLY A 125 -0.41 -5.52 -5.13
N THR A 126 -1.47 -5.70 -5.93
CA THR A 126 -2.60 -4.75 -6.07
C THR A 126 -3.87 -5.48 -6.48
N SER A 127 -5.03 -4.95 -6.11
CA SER A 127 -6.34 -5.41 -6.60
C SER A 127 -6.61 -5.00 -8.06
N GLU A 128 -5.90 -4.00 -8.58
CA GLU A 128 -6.15 -3.43 -9.91
C GLU A 128 -5.83 -4.39 -11.07
N LEU A 129 -5.09 -5.47 -10.80
CA LEU A 129 -4.80 -6.47 -11.84
C LEU A 129 -6.01 -7.34 -12.23
N TYR A 130 -7.08 -7.35 -11.44
CA TYR A 130 -8.35 -8.00 -11.81
C TYR A 130 -9.20 -7.14 -12.76
N GLY A 131 -8.87 -5.83 -12.87
CA GLY A 131 -9.72 -4.87 -13.58
C GLY A 131 -11.04 -4.61 -12.85
N PRO A 132 -12.05 -4.08 -13.56
CA PRO A 132 -13.38 -3.89 -12.99
C PRO A 132 -14.06 -5.25 -12.74
N VAL A 133 -14.58 -5.45 -11.53
CA VAL A 133 -15.21 -6.70 -11.12
C VAL A 133 -16.69 -6.49 -10.78
N ASP A 134 -17.52 -7.51 -11.04
CA ASP A 134 -18.97 -7.54 -10.72
C ASP A 134 -19.29 -8.26 -9.40
N ARG A 135 -18.34 -9.04 -8.91
CA ARG A 135 -18.41 -9.82 -7.66
C ARG A 135 -17.05 -9.82 -6.96
N PRO A 136 -16.96 -10.28 -5.69
CA PRO A 136 -15.68 -10.40 -5.00
C PRO A 136 -14.71 -11.29 -5.80
N ALA A 137 -13.54 -10.73 -6.16
CA ALA A 137 -12.51 -11.47 -6.88
C ALA A 137 -11.67 -12.28 -5.90
N ASN A 138 -11.70 -13.61 -6.03
CA ASN A 138 -10.72 -14.49 -5.39
C ASN A 138 -9.43 -14.56 -6.23
N GLU A 139 -8.42 -15.27 -5.75
CA GLU A 139 -7.11 -15.35 -6.41
C GLU A 139 -7.14 -16.03 -7.78
N ASN A 140 -8.18 -16.81 -8.07
CA ASN A 140 -8.42 -17.47 -9.37
C ASN A 140 -9.32 -16.67 -10.32
N TYR A 141 -9.79 -15.48 -9.90
CA TYR A 141 -10.57 -14.61 -10.77
C TYR A 141 -9.73 -14.18 -11.99
N PRO A 142 -10.32 -14.08 -13.20
CA PRO A 142 -9.59 -13.69 -14.40
C PRO A 142 -8.84 -12.37 -14.22
N LEU A 143 -7.59 -12.34 -14.67
CA LEU A 143 -6.74 -11.15 -14.62
C LEU A 143 -6.99 -10.29 -15.85
N ASN A 144 -7.36 -9.04 -15.66
CA ASN A 144 -7.66 -8.08 -16.71
C ASN A 144 -7.14 -6.67 -16.36
N PRO A 145 -5.80 -6.49 -16.27
CA PRO A 145 -5.21 -5.21 -15.89
C PRO A 145 -5.48 -4.13 -16.95
N THR A 146 -5.98 -2.98 -16.52
CA THR A 146 -6.44 -1.88 -17.40
C THR A 146 -5.45 -0.70 -17.48
N SER A 147 -4.32 -0.76 -16.77
CA SER A 147 -3.33 0.32 -16.74
C SER A 147 -1.90 -0.21 -16.81
N PRO A 148 -0.91 0.60 -17.30
CA PRO A 148 0.51 0.23 -17.26
C PRO A 148 1.00 -0.15 -15.86
N TYR A 149 0.47 0.50 -14.82
CA TYR A 149 0.72 0.14 -13.43
C TYR A 149 0.26 -1.28 -13.12
N ALA A 150 -1.02 -1.59 -13.37
CA ALA A 150 -1.57 -2.91 -13.09
C ALA A 150 -0.87 -4.02 -13.90
N ILE A 151 -0.56 -3.77 -15.18
CA ILE A 151 0.22 -4.68 -16.04
C ILE A 151 1.60 -4.94 -15.43
N SER A 152 2.32 -3.91 -14.99
CA SER A 152 3.65 -4.08 -14.41
C SER A 152 3.61 -4.84 -13.08
N LYS A 153 2.58 -4.63 -12.26
CA LYS A 153 2.40 -5.39 -11.01
C LYS A 153 2.09 -6.86 -11.28
N LEU A 154 1.25 -7.14 -12.29
CA LEU A 154 0.97 -8.51 -12.73
C LEU A 154 2.24 -9.21 -13.24
N ALA A 155 3.04 -8.54 -14.06
CA ALA A 155 4.30 -9.09 -14.57
C ALA A 155 5.27 -9.47 -13.42
N ALA A 156 5.36 -8.63 -12.38
CA ALA A 156 6.14 -8.94 -11.18
C ALA A 156 5.59 -10.16 -10.42
N ASP A 157 4.28 -10.24 -10.25
CA ASP A 157 3.62 -11.38 -9.60
C ASP A 157 3.91 -12.69 -10.36
N MET A 158 3.77 -12.67 -11.70
CA MET A 158 4.06 -13.84 -12.56
C MET A 158 5.54 -14.23 -12.53
N HIS A 159 6.45 -13.26 -12.50
CA HIS A 159 7.89 -13.53 -12.37
C HIS A 159 8.19 -14.25 -11.06
N LEU A 160 7.67 -13.76 -9.94
CA LEU A 160 7.86 -14.37 -8.61
C LEU A 160 7.28 -15.78 -8.53
N ASP A 161 6.07 -15.99 -9.07
CA ASP A 161 5.44 -17.32 -9.13
C ASP A 161 6.32 -18.32 -9.93
N SER A 162 6.84 -17.89 -11.09
CA SER A 162 7.77 -18.69 -11.89
C SER A 162 9.06 -19.02 -11.12
N MET A 163 9.64 -18.04 -10.42
CA MET A 163 10.85 -18.23 -9.63
C MET A 163 10.61 -19.18 -8.43
N HIS A 164 9.43 -19.14 -7.83
CA HIS A 164 9.04 -20.10 -6.81
C HIS A 164 8.94 -21.51 -7.38
N LYS A 165 8.18 -21.69 -8.47
CA LYS A 165 7.93 -23.01 -9.09
C LYS A 165 9.19 -23.69 -9.60
N VAL A 166 10.14 -22.94 -10.15
CA VAL A 166 11.33 -23.50 -10.81
C VAL A 166 12.57 -23.50 -9.91
N LYS A 167 12.72 -22.49 -9.07
CA LYS A 167 13.91 -22.26 -8.23
C LYS A 167 13.64 -22.41 -6.74
N ASN A 168 12.41 -22.74 -6.33
CA ASN A 168 11.98 -22.78 -4.93
C ASN A 168 12.24 -21.47 -4.17
N PHE A 169 12.16 -20.31 -4.86
CA PHE A 169 12.34 -19.01 -4.22
C PHE A 169 11.27 -18.83 -3.12
N PRO A 170 11.66 -18.52 -1.87
CA PRO A 170 10.74 -18.50 -0.74
C PRO A 170 9.90 -17.23 -0.75
N MET A 171 8.73 -17.24 -1.40
CA MET A 171 7.91 -16.05 -1.54
C MET A 171 6.44 -16.27 -1.22
N ASN A 172 5.74 -15.19 -0.92
CA ASN A 172 4.30 -15.04 -1.02
C ASN A 172 3.95 -13.70 -1.69
N ILE A 173 2.77 -13.64 -2.27
CA ILE A 173 2.18 -12.41 -2.80
C ILE A 173 0.96 -12.06 -1.95
N ILE A 174 0.82 -10.80 -1.56
CA ILE A 174 -0.39 -10.28 -0.94
C ILE A 174 -0.94 -9.12 -1.77
N ARG A 175 -2.21 -9.17 -2.12
CA ARG A 175 -2.92 -8.16 -2.92
C ARG A 175 -3.93 -7.43 -2.05
N PRO A 176 -3.56 -6.29 -1.45
CA PRO A 176 -4.47 -5.53 -0.61
C PRO A 176 -5.45 -4.70 -1.43
N SER A 177 -6.63 -4.42 -0.85
CA SER A 177 -7.53 -3.35 -1.28
C SER A 177 -6.91 -1.96 -1.11
N ASN A 178 -7.64 -0.89 -1.49
CA ASN A 178 -7.14 0.47 -1.35
C ASN A 178 -6.89 0.82 0.11
N GLY A 179 -5.63 1.03 0.46
CA GLY A 179 -5.26 1.36 1.83
C GLY A 179 -5.44 2.82 2.19
N TYR A 180 -5.89 3.08 3.40
CA TYR A 180 -6.01 4.42 3.99
C TYR A 180 -5.63 4.42 5.47
N GLY A 181 -5.38 5.59 6.01
CA GLY A 181 -5.01 5.76 7.43
C GLY A 181 -4.07 6.94 7.65
N SER A 182 -3.70 7.15 8.90
CA SER A 182 -2.73 8.19 9.29
C SER A 182 -1.41 8.03 8.54
N GLY A 183 -0.79 9.13 8.13
CA GLY A 183 0.45 9.13 7.33
C GLY A 183 0.24 8.97 5.82
N GLN A 184 -1.01 8.86 5.34
CA GLN A 184 -1.31 8.77 3.91
C GLN A 184 -1.04 10.11 3.21
N LEU A 185 -0.65 10.03 1.93
CA LEU A 185 -0.36 11.21 1.11
C LEU A 185 -1.62 12.04 0.88
N LEU A 186 -1.49 13.36 1.00
CA LEU A 186 -2.61 14.30 1.02
C LEU A 186 -3.39 14.42 -0.30
N TYR A 187 -2.85 13.93 -1.41
CA TYR A 187 -3.60 13.88 -2.67
C TYR A 187 -4.59 12.70 -2.74
N ARG A 188 -4.51 11.74 -1.79
CA ARG A 188 -5.47 10.63 -1.70
C ARG A 188 -6.81 11.11 -1.14
N ILE A 189 -7.90 10.51 -1.60
CA ILE A 189 -9.27 11.01 -1.40
C ILE A 189 -9.61 11.33 0.06
N ILE A 190 -9.30 10.44 1.03
CA ILE A 190 -9.68 10.65 2.44
C ILE A 190 -8.95 11.84 3.06
N PRO A 191 -7.60 11.88 3.10
CA PRO A 191 -6.94 13.04 3.69
C PRO A 191 -7.16 14.33 2.88
N LYS A 192 -7.31 14.24 1.55
CA LYS A 192 -7.61 15.41 0.70
C LYS A 192 -8.95 16.02 1.04
N ALA A 193 -10.01 15.20 1.08
CA ALA A 193 -11.35 15.69 1.41
C ALA A 193 -11.39 16.28 2.84
N ALA A 194 -10.80 15.56 3.81
CA ALA A 194 -10.74 16.05 5.18
C ALA A 194 -10.04 17.41 5.29
N LEU A 195 -8.89 17.57 4.62
CA LEU A 195 -8.09 18.80 4.68
C LEU A 195 -8.81 19.97 4.00
N MET A 196 -9.36 19.77 2.79
CA MET A 196 -10.07 20.81 2.06
C MET A 196 -11.30 21.29 2.85
N ILE A 197 -12.12 20.35 3.35
CA ILE A 197 -13.33 20.67 4.12
C ILE A 197 -12.98 21.39 5.44
N LEU A 198 -11.90 21.00 6.11
CA LEU A 198 -11.41 21.69 7.31
C LEU A 198 -10.97 23.13 7.03
N LYS A 199 -10.39 23.39 5.86
CA LYS A 199 -10.01 24.73 5.40
C LYS A 199 -11.19 25.57 4.91
N GLY A 200 -12.41 25.00 4.87
CA GLY A 200 -13.61 25.67 4.35
C GLY A 200 -13.67 25.65 2.81
N GLU A 201 -12.83 24.88 2.16
CA GLU A 201 -12.81 24.70 0.72
C GLU A 201 -13.80 23.58 0.33
N LYS A 202 -14.44 23.71 -0.84
CA LYS A 202 -15.31 22.65 -1.35
C LYS A 202 -14.48 21.54 -2.01
N PHE A 203 -14.78 20.30 -1.63
CA PHE A 203 -14.12 19.13 -2.21
C PHE A 203 -14.76 18.77 -3.56
N PRO A 204 -13.97 18.66 -4.66
CA PRO A 204 -14.49 18.25 -5.97
C PRO A 204 -14.76 16.73 -5.99
N LEU A 205 -16.03 16.33 -6.09
CA LEU A 205 -16.47 14.94 -6.17
C LEU A 205 -16.80 14.58 -7.62
N GLU A 206 -15.87 13.90 -8.28
CA GLU A 206 -15.96 13.53 -9.67
C GLU A 206 -17.11 12.55 -9.94
N GLY A 207 -17.88 12.75 -11.01
CA GLY A 207 -18.98 11.89 -11.43
C GLY A 207 -20.07 11.67 -10.36
N GLY A 208 -20.19 12.58 -9.41
CA GLY A 208 -21.10 12.45 -8.26
C GLY A 208 -20.73 11.30 -7.30
N GLY A 209 -19.50 10.78 -7.42
CA GLY A 209 -18.97 9.75 -6.53
C GLY A 209 -19.61 8.38 -6.69
N LYS A 210 -20.07 8.01 -7.87
CA LYS A 210 -20.76 6.73 -8.14
C LYS A 210 -19.83 5.51 -8.14
N VAL A 211 -18.54 5.71 -8.42
CA VAL A 211 -17.53 4.65 -8.42
C VAL A 211 -17.41 4.04 -7.03
N LYS A 212 -17.32 2.71 -6.97
CA LYS A 212 -17.18 1.95 -5.72
C LYS A 212 -15.78 1.37 -5.59
N LYS A 213 -15.17 1.50 -4.42
CA LYS A 213 -13.87 0.91 -4.12
C LYS A 213 -13.88 0.31 -2.71
N SER A 214 -13.16 -0.78 -2.53
CA SER A 214 -12.90 -1.33 -1.20
C SER A 214 -11.77 -0.56 -0.53
N PHE A 215 -12.02 -0.07 0.68
CA PHE A 215 -11.03 0.65 1.47
C PHE A 215 -10.69 -0.15 2.73
N MET A 216 -9.40 -0.43 2.93
CA MET A 216 -8.91 -1.16 4.09
C MET A 216 -7.94 -0.29 4.90
N HIS A 217 -8.09 -0.27 6.21
CA HIS A 217 -7.21 0.51 7.06
C HIS A 217 -5.79 -0.04 7.03
N CYS A 218 -4.77 0.85 7.02
CA CYS A 218 -3.37 0.43 6.90
C CYS A 218 -2.89 -0.47 8.05
N ARG A 219 -3.51 -0.41 9.24
CA ARG A 219 -3.24 -1.38 10.33
C ARG A 219 -3.73 -2.78 9.97
N ASP A 220 -4.91 -2.93 9.36
CA ASP A 220 -5.40 -4.23 8.90
C ASP A 220 -4.55 -4.79 7.76
N ILE A 221 -4.04 -3.91 6.85
CA ILE A 221 -3.05 -4.32 5.83
C ILE A 221 -1.78 -4.85 6.50
N ALA A 222 -1.26 -4.16 7.52
CA ALA A 222 -0.07 -4.58 8.24
C ALA A 222 -0.27 -5.93 8.95
N GLU A 223 -1.43 -6.13 9.59
CA GLU A 223 -1.79 -7.42 10.21
C GLU A 223 -1.98 -8.52 9.18
N ALA A 224 -2.55 -8.25 7.99
CA ALA A 224 -2.65 -9.21 6.90
C ALA A 224 -1.26 -9.66 6.41
N ILE A 225 -0.34 -8.71 6.21
CA ILE A 225 1.04 -9.00 5.82
C ILE A 225 1.73 -9.86 6.90
N PHE A 226 1.55 -9.51 8.18
CA PHE A 226 2.12 -10.27 9.28
C PHE A 226 1.54 -11.68 9.38
N ALA A 227 0.24 -11.85 9.14
CA ALA A 227 -0.41 -13.17 9.09
C ALA A 227 0.18 -14.03 7.95
N VAL A 228 0.38 -13.46 6.75
CA VAL A 228 1.02 -14.18 5.63
C VAL A 228 2.49 -14.49 5.94
N LEU A 229 3.23 -13.58 6.60
CA LEU A 229 4.60 -13.86 7.03
C LEU A 229 4.67 -15.07 7.94
N LYS A 230 3.76 -15.16 8.90
CA LYS A 230 3.76 -16.19 9.94
C LYS A 230 3.18 -17.51 9.45
N ASP A 231 1.97 -17.48 8.91
CA ASP A 231 1.14 -18.66 8.68
C ASP A 231 0.81 -18.92 7.20
N GLY A 232 1.15 -17.97 6.29
CA GLY A 232 0.91 -18.13 4.86
C GLY A 232 1.71 -19.28 4.26
N LYS A 233 1.03 -20.13 3.47
CA LYS A 233 1.66 -21.24 2.74
C LYS A 233 2.63 -20.69 1.70
N MET A 234 3.83 -21.26 1.65
CA MET A 234 4.89 -20.80 0.74
C MET A 234 4.46 -20.91 -0.72
N GLY A 235 4.77 -19.91 -1.52
CA GLY A 235 4.42 -19.83 -2.94
C GLY A 235 3.01 -19.31 -3.22
N GLU A 236 2.16 -19.16 -2.20
CA GLU A 236 0.77 -18.78 -2.41
C GLU A 236 0.57 -17.27 -2.54
N THR A 237 -0.44 -16.91 -3.33
CA THR A 237 -0.99 -15.54 -3.42
C THR A 237 -2.22 -15.43 -2.54
N TYR A 238 -2.36 -14.29 -1.87
CA TYR A 238 -3.48 -13.95 -0.99
C TYR A 238 -4.07 -12.60 -1.31
N ASN A 239 -5.38 -12.54 -1.47
CA ASN A 239 -6.12 -11.31 -1.50
C ASN A 239 -6.42 -10.83 -0.07
N ALA A 240 -6.26 -9.54 0.19
CA ALA A 240 -6.60 -8.91 1.45
C ALA A 240 -7.58 -7.76 1.19
N GLY A 241 -8.84 -7.98 1.46
CA GLY A 241 -9.94 -7.05 1.21
C GLY A 241 -10.87 -6.91 2.40
N VAL A 242 -11.91 -6.11 2.21
CA VAL A 242 -13.03 -5.91 3.13
C VAL A 242 -14.31 -6.44 2.51
N ASP A 243 -15.32 -6.67 3.34
CA ASP A 243 -16.55 -7.35 2.94
C ASP A 243 -17.31 -6.64 1.82
N GLU A 244 -17.35 -5.29 1.81
CA GLU A 244 -18.10 -4.55 0.78
C GLU A 244 -17.37 -3.31 0.27
N PRO A 245 -17.47 -3.01 -1.04
CA PRO A 245 -16.99 -1.76 -1.61
C PRO A 245 -17.93 -0.59 -1.28
N VAL A 246 -17.37 0.57 -1.02
CA VAL A 246 -18.09 1.81 -0.73
C VAL A 246 -18.04 2.78 -1.90
N SER A 247 -19.14 3.51 -2.19
CA SER A 247 -19.12 4.59 -3.17
C SER A 247 -18.29 5.77 -2.67
N MET A 248 -17.65 6.48 -3.60
CA MET A 248 -16.88 7.68 -3.25
C MET A 248 -17.77 8.74 -2.60
N ARG A 249 -19.06 8.81 -2.99
CA ARG A 249 -20.04 9.68 -2.33
C ARG A 249 -20.21 9.31 -0.86
N ARG A 250 -20.51 8.04 -0.56
CA ARG A 250 -20.68 7.57 0.83
C ARG A 250 -19.42 7.81 1.67
N LEU A 251 -18.23 7.60 1.08
CA LEU A 251 -16.96 7.88 1.71
C LEU A 251 -16.84 9.34 2.15
N VAL A 252 -17.17 10.29 1.25
CA VAL A 252 -17.12 11.73 1.55
C VAL A 252 -18.22 12.15 2.53
N GLU A 253 -19.42 11.53 2.48
CA GLU A 253 -20.48 11.74 3.47
C GLU A 253 -20.00 11.37 4.88
N ILE A 254 -19.31 10.22 5.04
CA ILE A 254 -18.73 9.82 6.33
C ILE A 254 -17.71 10.86 6.80
N ILE A 255 -16.85 11.36 5.92
CA ILE A 255 -15.86 12.41 6.26
C ILE A 255 -16.57 13.70 6.71
N CYS A 256 -17.59 14.15 5.99
CA CYS A 256 -18.39 15.31 6.37
C CYS A 256 -19.01 15.14 7.76
N ASN A 257 -19.58 13.97 8.04
CA ASN A 257 -20.18 13.66 9.34
C ASN A 257 -19.15 13.71 10.47
N GLN A 258 -17.96 13.13 10.28
CA GLN A 258 -16.85 13.18 11.25
C GLN A 258 -16.35 14.62 11.49
N LEU A 259 -16.50 15.49 10.50
CA LEU A 259 -16.12 16.91 10.58
C LEU A 259 -17.28 17.78 11.08
N GLN A 260 -18.49 17.23 11.28
CA GLN A 260 -19.72 17.96 11.58
C GLN A 260 -20.02 19.06 10.54
N LYS A 261 -19.80 18.74 9.27
CA LYS A 261 -20.02 19.62 8.12
C LYS A 261 -21.17 19.12 7.25
N ASN A 262 -21.94 20.05 6.67
CA ASN A 262 -22.98 19.71 5.74
C ASN A 262 -22.38 19.31 4.38
N PHE A 263 -22.77 18.16 3.85
CA PHE A 263 -22.23 17.60 2.60
C PHE A 263 -22.44 18.57 1.41
N ASP A 264 -23.67 19.07 1.20
CA ASP A 264 -24.02 19.91 0.05
C ASP A 264 -23.29 21.26 0.05
N LYS A 265 -22.91 21.75 1.24
CA LYS A 265 -22.12 22.98 1.39
C LYS A 265 -20.61 22.75 1.24
N SER A 266 -20.15 21.53 1.44
CA SER A 266 -18.72 21.15 1.49
C SER A 266 -18.21 20.44 0.24
N VAL A 267 -19.11 20.09 -0.70
CA VAL A 267 -18.78 19.28 -1.88
C VAL A 267 -19.30 19.94 -3.14
N ASP A 268 -18.47 19.98 -4.19
CA ASP A 268 -18.87 20.32 -5.55
C ASP A 268 -18.86 19.07 -6.42
N ILE A 269 -19.98 18.78 -7.07
CA ILE A 269 -20.05 17.65 -8.01
C ILE A 269 -19.45 18.10 -9.35
N THR A 270 -18.40 17.41 -9.79
CA THR A 270 -17.69 17.70 -11.03
C THR A 270 -17.89 16.59 -12.06
N GLN A 271 -17.42 16.83 -13.29
CA GLN A 271 -17.47 15.82 -14.34
C GLN A 271 -16.63 14.58 -13.95
N GLY A 272 -17.13 13.37 -14.25
CA GLY A 272 -16.42 12.12 -14.01
C GLY A 272 -15.22 11.92 -14.94
N ARG A 273 -14.27 11.10 -14.54
CA ARG A 273 -13.10 10.73 -15.35
C ARG A 273 -13.50 9.73 -16.43
N VAL A 274 -12.93 9.89 -17.62
CA VAL A 274 -13.05 8.92 -18.70
C VAL A 274 -12.17 7.71 -18.38
N GLY A 275 -12.70 6.49 -18.51
CA GLY A 275 -11.94 5.24 -18.34
C GLY A 275 -11.68 4.84 -16.88
N GLU A 276 -12.39 5.40 -15.89
CA GLU A 276 -12.29 4.94 -14.52
C GLU A 276 -13.06 3.63 -14.32
N ASP A 277 -12.40 2.61 -13.77
CA ASP A 277 -13.00 1.32 -13.44
C ASP A 277 -14.13 1.49 -12.41
N LYS A 278 -15.26 0.83 -12.66
CA LYS A 278 -16.50 1.02 -11.88
C LYS A 278 -16.39 0.48 -10.46
N GLN A 279 -15.68 -0.63 -10.26
CA GLN A 279 -15.61 -1.30 -8.96
C GLN A 279 -14.35 -2.16 -8.82
N TYR A 280 -13.74 -2.12 -7.62
CA TYR A 280 -12.74 -3.08 -7.16
C TYR A 280 -13.24 -3.74 -5.88
N TRP A 281 -13.24 -5.07 -5.85
CA TRP A 281 -13.71 -5.85 -4.71
C TRP A 281 -12.96 -7.17 -4.63
N LEU A 282 -12.37 -7.49 -3.47
CA LEU A 282 -11.58 -8.69 -3.23
C LEU A 282 -12.28 -9.66 -2.28
N ASP A 283 -12.17 -10.95 -2.56
CA ASP A 283 -12.49 -12.03 -1.65
C ASP A 283 -11.24 -12.44 -0.88
N SER A 284 -11.31 -12.41 0.45
CA SER A 284 -10.20 -12.75 1.36
C SER A 284 -10.39 -14.12 2.04
N THR A 285 -11.31 -14.93 1.57
CA THR A 285 -11.64 -16.25 2.18
C THR A 285 -10.41 -17.14 2.29
N LYS A 286 -9.55 -17.18 1.28
CA LYS A 286 -8.31 -17.96 1.29
C LYS A 286 -7.36 -17.50 2.39
N LEU A 287 -7.16 -16.20 2.53
CA LEU A 287 -6.32 -15.62 3.59
C LEU A 287 -6.87 -15.98 4.97
N TYR A 288 -8.20 -15.85 5.16
CA TYR A 288 -8.85 -16.23 6.40
C TYR A 288 -8.67 -17.73 6.72
N ASN A 289 -8.91 -18.62 5.76
CA ASN A 289 -8.81 -20.06 5.95
C ASN A 289 -7.39 -20.52 6.31
N ASP A 290 -6.38 -19.90 5.70
CA ASP A 290 -4.99 -20.32 5.90
C ASP A 290 -4.35 -19.67 7.13
N THR A 291 -4.80 -18.48 7.56
CA THR A 291 -4.13 -17.69 8.59
C THR A 291 -5.02 -17.21 9.74
N GLY A 292 -6.33 -17.35 9.61
CA GLY A 292 -7.31 -16.80 10.56
C GLY A 292 -7.46 -15.28 10.50
N TRP A 293 -6.78 -14.59 9.55
CA TRP A 293 -6.85 -13.14 9.45
C TRP A 293 -8.19 -12.65 8.90
N LYS A 294 -8.72 -11.60 9.52
CA LYS A 294 -9.86 -10.83 9.06
C LYS A 294 -9.64 -9.35 9.36
N ALA A 295 -10.08 -8.45 8.47
CA ALA A 295 -10.10 -7.03 8.73
C ALA A 295 -10.99 -6.71 9.95
N LYS A 296 -10.53 -5.82 10.85
CA LYS A 296 -11.19 -5.52 12.12
C LYS A 296 -11.66 -4.09 12.24
N ILE A 297 -11.02 -3.17 11.49
CA ILE A 297 -11.29 -1.73 11.60
C ILE A 297 -12.39 -1.39 10.62
N THR A 298 -13.52 -0.92 11.15
CA THR A 298 -14.62 -0.44 10.32
C THR A 298 -14.22 0.80 9.54
N LEU A 299 -14.93 1.07 8.44
CA LEU A 299 -14.64 2.24 7.61
C LEU A 299 -14.81 3.53 8.41
N GLU A 300 -15.87 3.62 9.22
CA GLU A 300 -16.17 4.76 10.07
C GLU A 300 -15.09 5.02 11.12
N GLU A 301 -14.62 3.98 11.81
CA GLU A 301 -13.53 4.09 12.80
C GLU A 301 -12.22 4.54 12.16
N GLY A 302 -11.85 3.94 11.03
CA GLY A 302 -10.61 4.27 10.32
C GLY A 302 -10.64 5.68 9.72
N ILE A 303 -11.80 6.12 9.21
CA ILE A 303 -11.97 7.51 8.73
C ILE A 303 -11.87 8.47 9.91
N ALA A 304 -12.50 8.19 11.06
CA ALA A 304 -12.39 9.03 12.24
C ALA A 304 -10.93 9.21 12.67
N GLU A 305 -10.15 8.12 12.73
CA GLU A 305 -8.71 8.18 13.04
C GLU A 305 -7.93 9.02 12.02
N THR A 306 -8.21 8.85 10.74
CA THR A 306 -7.52 9.58 9.66
C THR A 306 -7.88 11.08 9.70
N VAL A 307 -9.14 11.41 9.92
CA VAL A 307 -9.61 12.80 10.08
C VAL A 307 -8.97 13.46 11.30
N ASP A 308 -8.89 12.77 12.43
CA ASP A 308 -8.23 13.27 13.64
C ASP A 308 -6.72 13.50 13.39
N TRP A 309 -6.05 12.62 12.66
CA TRP A 309 -4.67 12.84 12.27
C TRP A 309 -4.53 14.09 11.39
N VAL A 310 -5.43 14.33 10.44
CA VAL A 310 -5.43 15.56 9.63
C VAL A 310 -5.65 16.80 10.50
N LYS A 311 -6.65 16.77 11.42
CA LYS A 311 -6.93 17.87 12.34
C LYS A 311 -5.72 18.24 13.20
N LYS A 312 -5.07 17.25 13.83
CA LYS A 312 -3.91 17.44 14.69
C LYS A 312 -2.70 18.02 13.97
N ASN A 313 -2.64 17.84 12.66
CA ASN A 313 -1.50 18.26 11.84
C ASN A 313 -1.85 19.35 10.83
N LEU A 314 -2.97 20.04 10.99
CA LEU A 314 -3.47 21.01 10.02
C LEU A 314 -2.42 22.08 9.65
N ASN A 315 -1.73 22.65 10.65
CA ASN A 315 -0.71 23.67 10.43
C ASN A 315 0.50 23.13 9.62
N ASN A 316 0.81 21.84 9.75
CA ASN A 316 1.90 21.22 9.00
C ASN A 316 1.54 21.00 7.52
N PHE A 317 0.26 21.10 7.17
CA PHE A 317 -0.26 20.84 5.82
C PHE A 317 -0.63 22.11 5.05
N GLU A 318 -0.35 23.30 5.57
CA GLU A 318 -0.72 24.58 4.93
C GLU A 318 -0.14 24.72 3.53
N ASN A 319 1.13 24.31 3.34
CA ASN A 319 1.85 24.44 2.09
C ASN A 319 2.04 23.10 1.34
N GLU A 320 1.37 22.04 1.77
CA GLU A 320 1.51 20.73 1.14
C GLU A 320 0.68 20.65 -0.15
N ASN A 321 1.27 20.05 -1.17
CA ASN A 321 0.61 19.89 -2.46
C ASN A 321 -0.47 18.78 -2.40
N LEU A 322 -1.69 19.14 -2.78
CA LEU A 322 -2.84 18.22 -2.87
C LEU A 322 -2.97 17.56 -4.25
N SER A 323 -2.04 17.80 -5.15
CA SER A 323 -1.98 17.13 -6.46
C SER A 323 -0.86 16.10 -6.50
N PHE A 324 -1.07 15.06 -7.29
CA PHE A 324 0.00 14.09 -7.56
C PHE A 324 0.98 14.66 -8.58
N ASN A 325 2.25 14.68 -8.20
CA ASN A 325 3.34 14.97 -9.14
C ASN A 325 4.22 13.73 -9.29
N LEU A 326 4.35 13.23 -10.51
CA LEU A 326 5.30 12.18 -10.83
C LEU A 326 6.70 12.75 -10.66
N ARG A 327 7.30 12.52 -9.49
CA ARG A 327 8.68 12.96 -9.24
C ARG A 327 9.65 12.25 -10.18
N ALA A 328 10.66 12.98 -10.62
CA ALA A 328 11.70 12.47 -11.51
C ALA A 328 12.43 11.25 -10.93
#